data_51728feb289067a4e869e8c896dd2851
#
_entry.id   51728feb289067a4e869e8c896dd2851
#
_cell.length_a   1.000
_cell.length_b   1.000
_cell.length_c   1.000
_cell.angle_alpha   90.00
_cell.angle_beta   90.00
_cell.angle_gamma   90.00
#
_symmetry.space_group_name_H-M   'P 1'
#
loop_
_entity.id
_entity.type
_entity.pdbx_description
1 polymer ?
#
loop_
_entity_poly.entity_id
_entity_poly.type
_entity_poly.pdbx_seq_one_letter_code
_entity_poly.pdbx_strand_id
1 'polypeptide(L)'
;MKSLSIVDEEKLQQFYETISINVKRIRQEKNKPQLDLVLEMGLKSTSFFSKCENSKDNHHFNLEHIYKIAIILDVDISEFFKGI
;
A
#
# COMPACT_ATOMS: atom_id res chain seq x y z
N MET A 1 -15.96 20.92 -14.08
CA MET A 1 -14.87 21.63 -14.76
C MET A 1 -13.71 20.68 -15.01
N LYS A 2 -13.13 20.82 -16.17
CA LYS A 2 -12.02 19.96 -16.53
C LYS A 2 -10.75 20.40 -15.79
N SER A 3 -10.04 19.44 -15.22
CA SER A 3 -8.77 19.72 -14.54
C SER A 3 -7.71 20.16 -15.55
N LEU A 4 -6.87 21.12 -15.12
CA LEU A 4 -5.72 21.54 -15.92
C LEU A 4 -4.49 20.66 -15.65
N SER A 5 -4.62 19.71 -14.72
CA SER A 5 -3.54 18.78 -14.41
C SER A 5 -3.26 17.85 -15.60
N ILE A 6 -1.98 17.59 -15.84
CA ILE A 6 -1.57 16.61 -16.86
C ILE A 6 -1.66 15.18 -16.30
N VAL A 7 -1.96 15.05 -15.02
CA VAL A 7 -2.08 13.74 -14.38
C VAL A 7 -3.46 13.17 -14.62
N ASP A 8 -3.51 11.95 -15.15
CA ASP A 8 -4.75 11.21 -15.33
C ASP A 8 -5.13 10.58 -13.98
N GLU A 9 -6.29 10.98 -13.45
CA GLU A 9 -6.76 10.52 -12.14
C GLU A 9 -6.99 9.01 -12.11
N GLU A 10 -7.45 8.44 -13.22
CA GLU A 10 -7.63 7.00 -13.32
C GLU A 10 -6.30 6.27 -13.23
N LYS A 11 -5.29 6.76 -13.91
CA LYS A 11 -3.95 6.17 -13.86
C LYS A 11 -3.32 6.33 -12.50
N LEU A 12 -3.55 7.44 -11.82
CA LEU A 12 -3.09 7.65 -10.46
C LEU A 12 -3.72 6.62 -9.52
N GLN A 13 -5.02 6.38 -9.66
CA GLN A 13 -5.72 5.36 -8.87
C GLN A 13 -5.15 3.97 -9.14
N GLN A 14 -4.89 3.64 -10.39
CA GLN A 14 -4.28 2.37 -10.76
C GLN A 14 -2.89 2.21 -10.16
N PHE A 15 -2.13 3.30 -10.09
CA PHE A 15 -0.81 3.32 -9.46
C PHE A 15 -0.92 2.92 -7.98
N TYR A 16 -1.82 3.55 -7.24
CA TYR A 16 -2.03 3.20 -5.83
C TYR A 16 -2.52 1.77 -5.66
N GLU A 17 -3.44 1.33 -6.52
CA GLU A 17 -3.97 -0.04 -6.45
C GLU A 17 -2.88 -1.08 -6.70
N THR A 18 -1.98 -0.82 -7.64
CA THR A 18 -0.88 -1.73 -7.93
C THR A 18 0.03 -1.87 -6.71
N ILE A 19 0.34 -0.77 -6.05
CA ILE A 19 1.15 -0.81 -4.82
C ILE A 19 0.44 -1.63 -3.75
N SER A 20 -0.84 -1.41 -3.55
CA SER A 20 -1.62 -2.13 -2.55
C SER A 20 -1.67 -3.63 -2.83
N ILE A 21 -1.86 -4.01 -4.09
CA ILE A 21 -1.85 -5.41 -4.51
C ILE A 21 -0.49 -6.05 -4.22
N ASN A 22 0.60 -5.35 -4.52
CA ASN A 22 1.94 -5.85 -4.27
C ASN A 22 2.22 -6.02 -2.77
N VAL A 23 1.79 -5.06 -1.95
CA VAL A 23 1.91 -5.16 -0.49
C VAL A 23 1.20 -6.41 0.01
N LYS A 24 -0.05 -6.59 -0.41
CA LYS A 24 -0.85 -7.75 0.02
C LYS A 24 -0.20 -9.06 -0.39
N ARG A 25 0.22 -9.14 -1.64
CA ARG A 25 0.86 -10.36 -2.16
C ARG A 25 2.11 -10.72 -1.37
N ILE A 26 3.01 -9.75 -1.17
CA ILE A 26 4.27 -10.00 -0.48
C ILE A 26 4.02 -10.32 0.99
N ARG A 27 3.09 -9.60 1.64
CA ARG A 27 2.71 -9.90 3.02
C ARG A 27 2.24 -11.34 3.17
N GLN A 28 1.38 -11.79 2.26
CA GLN A 28 0.87 -13.16 2.29
C GLN A 28 1.97 -14.19 1.99
N GLU A 29 2.85 -13.89 1.06
CA GLU A 29 4.00 -14.75 0.77
C GLU A 29 4.92 -14.91 1.98
N LYS A 30 5.01 -13.88 2.80
CA LYS A 30 5.81 -13.90 4.03
C LYS A 30 5.04 -14.44 5.23
N ASN A 31 3.80 -14.86 5.05
CA ASN A 31 2.93 -15.39 6.11
C ASN A 31 2.76 -14.40 7.27
N LYS A 32 2.65 -13.11 6.95
CA LYS A 32 2.46 -12.05 7.96
C LYS A 32 0.99 -11.63 8.01
N PRO A 33 0.30 -11.82 9.14
CA PRO A 33 -1.06 -11.28 9.30
C PRO A 33 -1.06 -9.76 9.30
N GLN A 34 -2.18 -9.16 8.91
CA GLN A 34 -2.31 -7.69 8.94
C GLN A 34 -2.02 -7.13 10.34
N LEU A 35 -2.50 -7.80 11.39
CA LEU A 35 -2.29 -7.33 12.75
C LEU A 35 -0.81 -7.16 13.09
N ASP A 36 0.03 -8.10 12.63
CA ASP A 36 1.47 -8.00 12.89
C ASP A 36 2.05 -6.72 12.29
N LEU A 37 1.67 -6.40 11.05
CA LEU A 37 2.13 -5.17 10.41
C LEU A 37 1.60 -3.93 11.12
N VAL A 38 0.34 -3.95 11.53
CA VAL A 38 -0.27 -2.83 12.26
C VAL A 38 0.51 -2.54 13.53
N LEU A 39 0.83 -3.57 14.30
CA LEU A 39 1.57 -3.40 15.55
C LEU A 39 3.00 -2.92 15.30
N GLU A 40 3.69 -3.53 14.35
CA GLU A 40 5.08 -3.18 14.05
C GLU A 40 5.22 -1.79 13.41
N MET A 41 4.20 -1.35 12.68
CA MET A 41 4.17 -0.01 12.09
C MET A 41 3.75 1.07 13.07
N GLY A 42 3.20 0.70 14.22
CA GLY A 42 2.67 1.64 15.18
C GLY A 42 1.34 2.23 14.76
N LEU A 43 0.57 1.53 13.94
CA LEU A 43 -0.76 1.97 13.55
C LEU A 43 -1.78 1.65 14.64
N LYS A 44 -2.89 2.40 14.65
CA LYS A 44 -3.90 2.28 15.70
C LYS A 44 -4.96 1.23 15.41
N SER A 45 -5.13 0.82 14.15
CA SER A 45 -6.19 -0.15 13.84
C SER A 45 -5.87 -0.95 12.59
N THR A 46 -6.31 -2.22 12.61
CA THR A 46 -6.26 -3.07 11.43
C THR A 46 -7.23 -2.61 10.34
N SER A 47 -8.31 -1.93 10.75
CA SER A 47 -9.30 -1.41 9.80
C SER A 47 -8.66 -0.43 8.82
N PHE A 48 -7.82 0.49 9.33
CA PHE A 48 -7.11 1.43 8.46
C PHE A 48 -6.18 0.71 7.48
N PHE A 49 -5.40 -0.23 7.99
CA PHE A 49 -4.49 -1.01 7.16
C PHE A 49 -5.24 -1.77 6.08
N SER A 50 -6.35 -2.42 6.46
CA SER A 50 -7.18 -3.18 5.53
C SER A 50 -7.74 -2.30 4.42
N LYS A 51 -8.19 -1.09 4.75
CA LYS A 51 -8.68 -0.14 3.74
C LYS A 51 -7.59 0.26 2.76
N CYS A 52 -6.39 0.52 3.25
CA CYS A 52 -5.24 0.84 2.39
C CYS A 52 -4.91 -0.34 1.47
N GLU A 53 -4.85 -1.54 2.01
CA GLU A 53 -4.47 -2.73 1.26
C GLU A 53 -5.52 -3.09 0.21
N ASN A 54 -6.78 -2.81 0.47
CA ASN A 54 -7.89 -3.11 -0.44
C ASN A 54 -8.35 -1.89 -1.25
N SER A 55 -7.67 -0.77 -1.13
CA SER A 55 -7.96 0.47 -1.85
C SER A 55 -9.41 0.93 -1.65
N LYS A 56 -9.91 0.82 -0.42
CA LYS A 56 -11.28 1.20 -0.09
C LYS A 56 -11.34 2.63 0.42
N ASP A 57 -12.44 3.31 0.11
CA ASP A 57 -12.76 4.65 0.61
C ASP A 57 -11.62 5.65 0.36
N ASN A 58 -10.99 5.57 -0.81
CA ASN A 58 -9.86 6.41 -1.19
C ASN A 58 -8.63 6.27 -0.26
N HIS A 59 -8.56 5.18 0.48
CA HIS A 59 -7.37 4.91 1.28
C HIS A 59 -6.27 4.29 0.43
N HIS A 60 -5.05 4.72 0.66
CA HIS A 60 -3.87 4.11 0.04
C HIS A 60 -2.67 4.30 0.97
N PHE A 61 -1.62 3.53 0.73
CA PHE A 61 -0.40 3.66 1.51
C PHE A 61 0.36 4.91 1.08
N ASN A 62 0.90 5.65 2.05
CA ASN A 62 1.81 6.76 1.77
C ASN A 62 3.26 6.25 1.76
N LEU A 63 4.20 7.14 1.47
CA LEU A 63 5.60 6.76 1.37
C LEU A 63 6.16 6.24 2.70
N GLU A 64 5.75 6.83 3.82
CA GLU A 64 6.19 6.37 5.13
C GLU A 64 5.71 4.95 5.39
N HIS A 65 4.46 4.66 5.04
CA HIS A 65 3.92 3.30 5.18
C HIS A 65 4.74 2.30 4.36
N ILE A 66 5.00 2.64 3.10
CA ILE A 66 5.74 1.75 2.19
C ILE A 66 7.15 1.49 2.70
N TYR A 67 7.82 2.53 3.20
CA TYR A 67 9.15 2.38 3.77
C TYR A 67 9.14 1.41 4.95
N LYS A 68 8.22 1.61 5.89
CA LYS A 68 8.10 0.75 7.06
C LYS A 68 7.77 -0.70 6.69
N ILE A 69 6.82 -0.88 5.76
CA ILE A 69 6.41 -2.22 5.33
C ILE A 69 7.58 -2.98 4.68
N ALA A 70 8.38 -2.29 3.88
CA ALA A 70 9.56 -2.90 3.25
C ALA A 70 10.53 -3.45 4.30
N ILE A 71 10.76 -2.68 5.36
CA ILE A 71 11.65 -3.09 6.45
C ILE A 71 11.05 -4.28 7.20
N ILE A 72 9.77 -4.21 7.55
CA ILE A 72 9.09 -5.26 8.31
C ILE A 72 9.05 -6.58 7.53
N LEU A 73 8.77 -6.49 6.24
CA LEU A 73 8.71 -7.68 5.38
C LEU A 73 10.07 -8.13 4.86
N ASP A 74 11.12 -7.34 5.13
CA ASP A 74 12.48 -7.63 4.70
C ASP A 74 12.58 -7.82 3.19
N VAL A 75 12.06 -6.84 2.46
CA VAL A 75 12.13 -6.82 1.00
C VAL A 75 12.62 -5.46 0.52
N ASP A 76 13.15 -5.42 -0.70
CA ASP A 76 13.50 -4.17 -1.34
C ASP A 76 12.22 -3.40 -1.64
N ILE A 77 12.22 -2.10 -1.35
CA ILE A 77 11.05 -1.26 -1.54
C ILE A 77 10.56 -1.27 -3.00
N SER A 78 11.46 -1.50 -3.95
CA SER A 78 11.11 -1.58 -5.36
C SER A 78 10.12 -2.71 -5.67
N GLU A 79 10.04 -3.73 -4.80
CA GLU A 79 9.10 -4.84 -4.98
C GLU A 79 7.65 -4.37 -4.97
N PHE A 80 7.35 -3.28 -4.26
CA PHE A 80 5.99 -2.76 -4.20
C PHE A 80 5.60 -1.98 -5.45
N PHE A 81 6.57 -1.64 -6.28
CA PHE A 81 6.32 -0.85 -7.50
C PHE A 81 6.34 -1.69 -8.77
N LYS A 82 6.39 -3.00 -8.66
CA LYS A 82 6.35 -3.88 -9.83
C LYS A 82 5.02 -3.78 -10.55
N GLY A 83 5.08 -3.71 -11.88
CA GLY A 83 3.88 -3.62 -12.71
C GLY A 83 3.38 -2.19 -12.93
N ILE A 84 4.15 -1.22 -12.49
CA ILE A 84 3.81 0.19 -12.69
C ILE A 84 4.41 0.72 -13.99
#